data_fce2e213e9417ffd2cb39776c8764231
#
_entry.id   fce2e213e9417ffd2cb39776c8764231
#
_cell.length_a   1.000
_cell.length_b   1.000
_cell.length_c   1.000
_cell.angle_alpha   90.00
_cell.angle_beta   90.00
_cell.angle_gamma   90.00
#
_symmetry.space_group_name_H-M   'P 1'
#
loop_
_entity.id
_entity.type
_entity.pdbx_description
1 polymer ?
#
loop_
_entity_poly.entity_id
_entity_poly.type
_entity_poly.pdbx_seq_one_letter_code
_entity_poly.pdbx_strand_id
1 'polypeptide(L)'
;MYDILDLYEEPYDPKRPIVNVDEKPKQLLGDKRKSIPMRPGCSEKYDYEYIRKGTANIFVAVEIKAGKRFTQVTKRRTMKDFAVFIQKLVDEEYPDAEVIRIIADNLNTHKIKSFYKTFSEDEANRILSKIEFHYTPKHSSWLNAAEIEINIMDVECIGRRIGDIETLSDRNLFTHPIYAVR
;
A
#
# COMPACT_ATOMS: atom_id res chain seq x y z
N MET A 1 8.25 3.44 19.83
CA MET A 1 8.78 2.08 19.54
C MET A 1 8.04 1.04 20.37
N TYR A 2 8.04 1.15 21.69
CA TYR A 2 7.32 0.19 22.56
C TYR A 2 5.82 0.16 22.26
N ASP A 3 5.18 1.31 22.07
CA ASP A 3 3.79 1.45 21.68
C ASP A 3 3.37 0.55 20.48
N ILE A 4 4.20 0.48 19.41
CA ILE A 4 3.92 -0.36 18.25
C ILE A 4 4.17 -1.85 18.54
N LEU A 5 5.19 -2.16 19.36
CA LEU A 5 5.45 -3.54 19.75
C LEU A 5 4.33 -4.08 20.63
N ASP A 6 3.87 -3.27 21.59
CA ASP A 6 2.73 -3.61 22.45
C ASP A 6 1.46 -3.88 21.62
N LEU A 7 1.21 -3.07 20.57
CA LEU A 7 0.10 -3.33 19.64
C LEU A 7 0.23 -4.69 18.91
N TYR A 8 1.43 -5.06 18.51
CA TYR A 8 1.63 -6.36 17.85
C TYR A 8 1.47 -7.56 18.79
N GLU A 9 1.67 -7.38 20.09
CA GLU A 9 1.44 -8.42 21.10
C GLU A 9 -0.05 -8.58 21.47
N GLU A 10 -0.88 -7.56 21.25
CA GLU A 10 -2.33 -7.65 21.55
C GLU A 10 -3.01 -8.80 20.77
N PRO A 11 -4.00 -9.46 21.34
CA PRO A 11 -4.79 -10.46 20.61
C PRO A 11 -5.53 -9.82 19.43
N TYR A 12 -5.88 -10.64 18.43
CA TYR A 12 -6.68 -10.18 17.30
C TYR A 12 -8.07 -9.72 17.72
N ASP A 13 -8.44 -8.51 17.33
CA ASP A 13 -9.77 -7.95 17.54
C ASP A 13 -10.29 -7.31 16.23
N PRO A 14 -11.32 -7.90 15.59
CA PRO A 14 -11.88 -7.38 14.35
C PRO A 14 -12.58 -6.02 14.50
N LYS A 15 -12.94 -5.63 15.74
CA LYS A 15 -13.49 -4.30 16.02
C LYS A 15 -12.42 -3.22 16.15
N ARG A 16 -11.20 -3.63 16.42
CA ARG A 16 -10.05 -2.76 16.58
C ARG A 16 -8.83 -3.25 15.76
N PRO A 17 -8.97 -3.40 14.42
CA PRO A 17 -7.91 -3.93 13.57
C PRO A 17 -6.64 -3.06 13.64
N ILE A 18 -5.49 -3.70 13.52
CA ILE A 18 -4.18 -3.04 13.40
C ILE A 18 -3.76 -3.10 11.94
N VAL A 19 -3.70 -1.96 11.30
CA VAL A 19 -3.45 -1.83 9.86
C VAL A 19 -2.16 -1.04 9.63
N ASN A 20 -1.19 -1.70 9.03
CA ASN A 20 0.06 -1.07 8.62
C ASN A 20 -0.12 -0.40 7.26
N VAL A 21 0.22 0.87 7.13
CA VAL A 21 0.04 1.63 5.90
C VAL A 21 1.38 2.19 5.43
N ASP A 22 1.65 2.04 4.14
CA ASP A 22 2.84 2.57 3.48
C ASP A 22 2.58 2.82 1.99
N GLU A 23 3.56 3.41 1.28
CA GLU A 23 3.47 3.61 -0.15
C GLU A 23 4.73 3.21 -0.91
N LYS A 24 4.54 2.68 -2.13
CA LYS A 24 5.59 2.32 -3.08
C LYS A 24 5.48 3.16 -4.35
N PRO A 25 6.43 4.06 -4.62
CA PRO A 25 6.53 4.69 -5.94
C PRO A 25 7.01 3.66 -6.97
N LYS A 26 6.33 3.61 -8.12
CA LYS A 26 6.69 2.74 -9.25
C LYS A 26 6.97 3.58 -10.49
N GLN A 27 8.15 3.38 -11.07
CA GLN A 27 8.45 3.94 -12.38
C GLN A 27 7.78 3.10 -13.47
N LEU A 28 7.01 3.75 -14.34
CA LEU A 28 6.38 3.12 -15.48
C LEU A 28 7.40 3.04 -16.63
N LEU A 29 7.67 1.83 -17.09
CA LEU A 29 8.70 1.53 -18.09
C LEU A 29 8.09 0.73 -19.23
N GLY A 30 8.19 1.25 -20.45
CA GLY A 30 7.85 0.53 -21.67
C GLY A 30 9.09 -0.02 -22.37
N ASP A 31 8.91 -1.06 -23.17
CA ASP A 31 9.95 -1.61 -23.98
C ASP A 31 10.24 -0.70 -25.19
N LYS A 32 11.52 -0.44 -25.47
CA LYS A 32 11.93 0.31 -26.65
C LYS A 32 11.86 -0.55 -27.92
N ARG A 33 12.13 -1.84 -27.77
CA ARG A 33 12.06 -2.85 -28.83
C ARG A 33 11.21 -4.02 -28.34
N LYS A 34 10.55 -4.72 -29.26
CA LYS A 34 9.80 -5.93 -28.94
C LYS A 34 10.75 -7.01 -28.41
N SER A 35 10.32 -7.72 -27.37
CA SER A 35 11.05 -8.89 -26.89
C SER A 35 11.14 -9.98 -27.97
N ILE A 36 12.18 -10.79 -27.90
CA ILE A 36 12.30 -12.01 -28.71
C ILE A 36 11.62 -13.12 -27.92
N PRO A 37 10.51 -13.69 -28.42
CA PRO A 37 9.76 -14.67 -27.67
C PRO A 37 10.57 -15.93 -27.38
N MET A 38 10.22 -16.61 -26.32
CA MET A 38 10.79 -17.87 -25.90
C MET A 38 10.64 -18.95 -27.00
N ARG A 39 11.68 -19.76 -27.19
CA ARG A 39 11.70 -20.93 -28.09
C ARG A 39 12.32 -22.11 -27.35
N PRO A 40 12.07 -23.38 -27.77
CA PRO A 40 12.73 -24.53 -27.18
C PRO A 40 14.25 -24.36 -27.12
N GLY A 41 14.83 -24.46 -25.92
CA GLY A 41 16.26 -24.26 -25.67
C GLY A 41 16.73 -22.80 -25.60
N CYS A 42 15.83 -21.81 -25.70
CA CYS A 42 16.17 -20.40 -25.62
C CYS A 42 15.11 -19.62 -24.83
N SER A 43 15.50 -19.05 -23.68
CA SER A 43 14.61 -18.19 -22.90
C SER A 43 14.26 -16.91 -23.66
N GLU A 44 13.15 -16.27 -23.28
CA GLU A 44 12.76 -14.97 -23.80
C GLU A 44 13.88 -13.95 -23.56
N LYS A 45 14.14 -13.12 -24.57
CA LYS A 45 15.17 -12.06 -24.50
C LYS A 45 14.53 -10.69 -24.55
N TYR A 46 14.84 -9.86 -23.57
CA TYR A 46 14.41 -8.47 -23.48
C TYR A 46 15.57 -7.54 -23.83
N ASP A 47 15.25 -6.40 -24.45
CA ASP A 47 16.21 -5.32 -24.63
C ASP A 47 16.50 -4.69 -23.24
N TYR A 48 17.76 -4.32 -22.99
CA TYR A 48 18.12 -3.57 -21.78
C TYR A 48 17.63 -2.10 -21.84
N GLU A 49 17.41 -1.56 -23.05
CA GLU A 49 16.86 -0.21 -23.22
C GLU A 49 15.36 -0.18 -22.90
N TYR A 50 14.91 0.91 -22.31
CA TYR A 50 13.52 1.13 -21.95
C TYR A 50 13.09 2.57 -22.19
N ILE A 51 11.80 2.80 -22.32
CA ILE A 51 11.18 4.12 -22.42
C ILE A 51 10.51 4.44 -21.07
N ARG A 52 10.86 5.58 -20.48
CA ARG A 52 10.17 6.07 -19.28
C ARG A 52 8.82 6.66 -19.68
N LYS A 53 7.75 6.13 -19.08
CA LYS A 53 6.36 6.54 -19.32
C LYS A 53 5.72 7.29 -18.14
N GLY A 54 6.53 7.64 -17.16
CA GLY A 54 6.09 8.36 -15.96
C GLY A 54 6.29 7.56 -14.69
N THR A 55 5.57 7.97 -13.66
CA THR A 55 5.55 7.32 -12.34
C THR A 55 4.12 7.13 -11.87
N ALA A 56 3.89 6.08 -11.12
CA ALA A 56 2.68 5.86 -10.34
C ALA A 56 3.05 5.62 -8.89
N ASN A 57 2.08 5.63 -8.00
CA ASN A 57 2.25 5.29 -6.61
C ASN A 57 1.25 4.20 -6.21
N ILE A 58 1.67 3.29 -5.36
CA ILE A 58 0.85 2.22 -4.82
C ILE A 58 0.75 2.45 -3.32
N PHE A 59 -0.43 2.77 -2.81
CA PHE A 59 -0.71 2.71 -1.38
C PHE A 59 -0.98 1.27 -0.99
N VAL A 60 -0.43 0.84 0.12
CA VAL A 60 -0.54 -0.51 0.63
C VAL A 60 -1.01 -0.44 2.08
N ALA A 61 -2.05 -1.17 2.41
CA ALA A 61 -2.51 -1.36 3.77
C ALA A 61 -2.52 -2.86 4.09
N VAL A 62 -1.96 -3.23 5.23
CA VAL A 62 -1.77 -4.62 5.63
C VAL A 62 -2.27 -4.85 7.04
N GLU A 63 -3.23 -5.75 7.19
CA GLU A 63 -3.67 -6.29 8.47
C GLU A 63 -3.05 -7.68 8.66
N ILE A 64 -1.90 -7.74 9.36
CA ILE A 64 -1.11 -8.98 9.49
C ILE A 64 -1.92 -10.08 10.16
N LYS A 65 -2.60 -9.75 11.26
CA LYS A 65 -3.34 -10.72 12.07
C LYS A 65 -4.54 -11.35 11.35
N ALA A 66 -5.12 -10.63 10.39
CA ALA A 66 -6.18 -11.15 9.54
C ALA A 66 -5.68 -11.69 8.18
N GLY A 67 -4.40 -11.50 7.86
CA GLY A 67 -3.85 -11.88 6.57
C GLY A 67 -4.45 -11.10 5.40
N LYS A 68 -4.85 -9.84 5.61
CA LYS A 68 -5.49 -9.00 4.60
C LYS A 68 -4.51 -7.96 4.05
N ARG A 69 -4.59 -7.71 2.76
CA ARG A 69 -3.84 -6.67 2.07
C ARG A 69 -4.76 -5.90 1.14
N PHE A 70 -4.70 -4.58 1.23
CA PHE A 70 -5.42 -3.65 0.38
C PHE A 70 -4.43 -2.77 -0.36
N THR A 71 -4.68 -2.53 -1.63
CA THR A 71 -3.82 -1.71 -2.47
C THR A 71 -4.63 -0.73 -3.28
N GLN A 72 -4.08 0.47 -3.47
CA GLN A 72 -4.64 1.46 -4.38
C GLN A 72 -3.55 2.11 -5.19
N VAL A 73 -3.66 2.02 -6.52
CA VAL A 73 -2.75 2.70 -7.44
C VAL A 73 -3.24 4.12 -7.70
N THR A 74 -2.33 5.08 -7.63
CA THR A 74 -2.61 6.50 -7.89
C THR A 74 -1.52 7.10 -8.77
N LYS A 75 -1.84 8.19 -9.47
CA LYS A 75 -0.86 8.93 -10.28
C LYS A 75 0.16 9.68 -9.42
N ARG A 76 -0.19 10.03 -8.20
CA ARG A 76 0.60 10.83 -7.27
C ARG A 76 0.44 10.31 -5.85
N ARG A 77 1.32 10.75 -4.95
CA ARG A 77 1.25 10.50 -3.50
C ARG A 77 1.04 11.81 -2.75
N THR A 78 -0.08 12.43 -2.98
CA THR A 78 -0.41 13.69 -2.32
C THR A 78 -1.15 13.45 -1.00
N MET A 79 -1.27 14.49 -0.18
CA MET A 79 -2.12 14.46 1.03
C MET A 79 -3.55 14.03 0.71
N LYS A 80 -4.07 14.45 -0.46
CA LYS A 80 -5.41 14.08 -0.94
C LYS A 80 -5.49 12.58 -1.25
N ASP A 81 -4.51 12.05 -1.97
CA ASP A 81 -4.50 10.63 -2.34
C ASP A 81 -4.45 9.75 -1.09
N PHE A 82 -3.63 10.11 -0.10
CA PHE A 82 -3.56 9.43 1.18
C PHE A 82 -4.90 9.49 1.93
N ALA A 83 -5.49 10.69 2.07
CA ALA A 83 -6.75 10.84 2.81
C ALA A 83 -7.90 10.04 2.16
N VAL A 84 -7.98 10.01 0.82
CA VAL A 84 -8.95 9.19 0.07
C VAL A 84 -8.69 7.70 0.26
N PHE A 85 -7.42 7.26 0.29
CA PHE A 85 -7.08 5.88 0.56
C PHE A 85 -7.54 5.44 1.96
N ILE A 86 -7.28 6.26 2.98
CA ILE A 86 -7.73 5.98 4.35
C ILE A 86 -9.26 6.01 4.46
N GLN A 87 -9.94 6.94 3.78
CA GLN A 87 -11.41 6.94 3.73
C GLN A 87 -11.96 5.61 3.23
N LYS A 88 -11.38 5.05 2.16
CA LYS A 88 -11.79 3.74 1.64
C LYS A 88 -11.56 2.62 2.64
N LEU A 89 -10.45 2.64 3.37
CA LEU A 89 -10.25 1.66 4.44
C LEU A 89 -11.36 1.72 5.48
N VAL A 90 -11.76 2.92 5.89
CA VAL A 90 -12.83 3.13 6.89
C VAL A 90 -14.19 2.69 6.36
N ASP A 91 -14.52 3.04 5.12
CA ASP A 91 -15.89 2.91 4.60
C ASP A 91 -16.13 1.57 3.88
N GLU A 92 -15.12 1.02 3.20
CA GLU A 92 -15.26 -0.14 2.35
C GLU A 92 -14.67 -1.41 2.98
N GLU A 93 -13.49 -1.29 3.62
CA GLU A 93 -12.74 -2.46 4.10
C GLU A 93 -13.00 -2.79 5.57
N TYR A 94 -13.26 -1.76 6.38
CA TYR A 94 -13.52 -1.89 7.82
C TYR A 94 -14.79 -1.14 8.28
N PRO A 95 -15.94 -1.31 7.61
CA PRO A 95 -17.18 -0.57 7.94
C PRO A 95 -17.66 -0.84 9.38
N ASP A 96 -17.44 -2.05 9.86
CA ASP A 96 -17.89 -2.53 11.19
C ASP A 96 -16.86 -2.30 12.31
N ALA A 97 -15.68 -1.75 11.99
CA ALA A 97 -14.69 -1.44 13.01
C ALA A 97 -15.13 -0.26 13.87
N GLU A 98 -14.86 -0.37 15.16
CA GLU A 98 -15.04 0.72 16.11
C GLU A 98 -13.90 1.74 15.98
N VAL A 99 -12.66 1.26 15.93
CA VAL A 99 -11.45 2.06 15.75
C VAL A 99 -10.43 1.26 14.96
N ILE A 100 -9.91 1.84 13.87
CA ILE A 100 -8.81 1.29 13.08
C ILE A 100 -7.51 1.90 13.60
N ARG A 101 -6.61 1.07 14.11
CA ARG A 101 -5.29 1.50 14.59
C ARG A 101 -4.31 1.44 13.44
N ILE A 102 -3.93 2.62 12.93
CA ILE A 102 -3.09 2.75 11.73
C ILE A 102 -1.64 2.96 12.14
N ILE A 103 -0.77 2.05 11.75
CA ILE A 103 0.68 2.20 11.86
C ILE A 103 1.19 2.75 10.53
N ALA A 104 1.81 3.93 10.57
CA ALA A 104 2.38 4.59 9.40
C ALA A 104 3.68 5.32 9.74
N ASP A 105 4.46 5.68 8.73
CA ASP A 105 5.58 6.57 8.92
C ASP A 105 5.13 8.02 9.21
N ASN A 106 6.03 8.80 9.77
CA ASN A 106 5.73 10.18 10.18
C ASN A 106 5.92 11.19 9.04
N LEU A 107 5.56 10.86 7.81
CA LEU A 107 5.59 11.77 6.67
C LEU A 107 4.54 12.89 6.81
N ASN A 108 4.84 14.03 6.18
CA ASN A 108 3.90 15.16 6.19
C ASN A 108 2.58 14.87 5.47
N THR A 109 2.55 13.90 4.58
CA THR A 109 1.35 13.42 3.88
C THR A 109 0.45 12.56 4.75
N HIS A 110 1.01 11.88 5.78
CA HIS A 110 0.32 10.94 6.67
C HIS A 110 -0.25 11.60 7.94
N LYS A 111 -0.54 12.89 7.89
CA LYS A 111 -1.02 13.63 9.07
C LYS A 111 -2.51 13.94 9.01
N ILE A 112 -3.11 14.13 10.17
CA ILE A 112 -4.50 14.56 10.36
C ILE A 112 -4.87 15.75 9.47
N LYS A 113 -3.95 16.69 9.28
CA LYS A 113 -4.10 17.85 8.38
C LYS A 113 -4.50 17.46 6.94
N SER A 114 -4.13 16.27 6.47
CA SER A 114 -4.46 15.79 5.12
C SER A 114 -5.96 15.63 4.92
N PHE A 115 -6.67 15.22 5.97
CA PHE A 115 -8.12 15.02 5.94
C PHE A 115 -8.87 16.36 5.83
N TYR A 116 -8.53 17.34 6.66
CA TYR A 116 -9.14 18.67 6.61
C TYR A 116 -8.83 19.45 5.33
N LYS A 117 -7.75 19.10 4.62
CA LYS A 117 -7.44 19.67 3.30
C LYS A 117 -8.18 18.98 2.15
N THR A 118 -8.70 17.80 2.37
CA THR A 118 -9.30 16.94 1.34
C THR A 118 -10.80 16.92 1.42
N PHE A 119 -11.34 16.88 2.61
CA PHE A 119 -12.76 16.72 2.91
C PHE A 119 -13.34 17.97 3.62
N SER A 120 -14.67 18.03 3.71
CA SER A 120 -15.32 18.95 4.64
C SER A 120 -14.94 18.64 6.07
N GLU A 121 -15.11 19.61 6.97
CA GLU A 121 -14.80 19.43 8.39
C GLU A 121 -15.57 18.26 9.03
N ASP A 122 -16.87 18.17 8.73
CA ASP A 122 -17.74 17.10 9.23
C ASP A 122 -17.26 15.72 8.76
N GLU A 123 -16.92 15.60 7.48
CA GLU A 123 -16.43 14.33 6.91
C GLU A 123 -15.04 13.97 7.43
N ALA A 124 -14.14 14.94 7.55
CA ALA A 124 -12.84 14.73 8.16
C ALA A 124 -12.97 14.24 9.61
N ASN A 125 -13.85 14.86 10.41
CA ASN A 125 -14.11 14.46 11.79
C ASN A 125 -14.73 13.06 11.85
N ARG A 126 -15.67 12.71 10.96
CA ARG A 126 -16.26 11.38 10.85
C ARG A 126 -15.20 10.30 10.62
N ILE A 127 -14.31 10.51 9.65
CA ILE A 127 -13.25 9.56 9.33
C ILE A 127 -12.27 9.46 10.51
N LEU A 128 -11.81 10.60 11.02
CA LEU A 128 -10.82 10.64 12.10
C LEU A 128 -11.34 10.08 13.42
N SER A 129 -12.64 10.13 13.68
CA SER A 129 -13.24 9.49 14.88
C SER A 129 -13.12 7.96 14.89
N LYS A 130 -12.89 7.36 13.70
CA LYS A 130 -12.70 5.91 13.55
C LYS A 130 -11.21 5.50 13.43
N ILE A 131 -10.27 6.42 13.60
CA ILE A 131 -8.85 6.15 13.37
C ILE A 131 -8.00 6.56 14.57
N GLU A 132 -7.06 5.72 14.91
CA GLU A 132 -5.99 5.99 15.85
C GLU A 132 -4.64 5.81 15.13
N PHE A 133 -3.83 6.88 15.07
CA PHE A 133 -2.54 6.85 14.39
C PHE A 133 -1.39 6.52 15.35
N HIS A 134 -0.59 5.54 14.98
CA HIS A 134 0.65 5.15 15.61
C HIS A 134 1.80 5.37 14.63
N TYR A 135 2.66 6.35 14.91
CA TYR A 135 3.74 6.69 13.99
C TYR A 135 5.04 5.95 14.35
N THR A 136 5.68 5.39 13.33
CA THR A 136 7.00 4.79 13.50
C THR A 136 8.02 5.85 13.92
N PRO A 137 8.93 5.55 14.86
CA PRO A 137 10.03 6.44 15.21
C PRO A 137 10.95 6.67 14.00
N LYS A 138 11.65 7.77 14.02
CA LYS A 138 12.66 8.08 13.00
C LYS A 138 13.70 6.94 12.93
N HIS A 139 14.00 6.48 11.71
CA HIS A 139 14.91 5.35 11.43
C HIS A 139 14.41 3.98 11.94
N SER A 140 13.13 3.83 12.19
CA SER A 140 12.51 2.57 12.63
C SER A 140 11.38 2.12 11.71
N SER A 141 11.50 2.35 10.41
CA SER A 141 10.53 1.94 9.41
C SER A 141 10.31 0.42 9.38
N TRP A 142 11.32 -0.36 9.77
CA TRP A 142 11.24 -1.82 9.92
C TRP A 142 10.13 -2.28 10.89
N LEU A 143 9.61 -1.39 11.75
CA LEU A 143 8.43 -1.65 12.57
C LEU A 143 7.13 -1.60 11.76
N ASN A 144 7.14 -1.06 10.54
CA ASN A 144 5.99 -1.03 9.67
C ASN A 144 5.97 -2.28 8.79
N ALA A 145 5.11 -3.23 9.12
CA ALA A 145 5.04 -4.48 8.38
C ALA A 145 4.57 -4.33 6.91
N ALA A 146 4.01 -3.19 6.53
CA ALA A 146 3.71 -2.90 5.12
C ALA A 146 4.97 -2.92 4.24
N GLU A 147 6.16 -2.59 4.79
CA GLU A 147 7.43 -2.70 4.04
C GLU A 147 7.72 -4.14 3.60
N ILE A 148 7.41 -5.13 4.44
CA ILE A 148 7.62 -6.55 4.10
C ILE A 148 6.72 -6.93 2.94
N GLU A 149 5.45 -6.56 2.99
CA GLU A 149 4.50 -6.83 1.92
C GLU A 149 4.85 -6.11 0.61
N ILE A 150 5.32 -4.89 0.69
CA ILE A 150 5.83 -4.14 -0.48
C ILE A 150 7.00 -4.88 -1.12
N ASN A 151 7.91 -5.44 -0.35
CA ASN A 151 9.03 -6.22 -0.87
C ASN A 151 8.56 -7.53 -1.54
N ILE A 152 7.58 -8.22 -0.96
CA ILE A 152 6.98 -9.41 -1.58
C ILE A 152 6.32 -9.02 -2.91
N MET A 153 5.53 -7.95 -2.92
CA MET A 153 4.90 -7.44 -4.14
C MET A 153 5.94 -7.04 -5.21
N ASP A 154 7.06 -6.46 -4.81
CA ASP A 154 8.14 -6.09 -5.73
C ASP A 154 8.71 -7.33 -6.41
N VAL A 155 8.96 -8.40 -5.67
CA VAL A 155 9.51 -9.64 -6.21
C VAL A 155 8.50 -10.40 -7.08
N GLU A 156 7.28 -10.54 -6.62
CA GLU A 156 6.29 -11.40 -7.25
C GLU A 156 5.52 -10.74 -8.39
N CYS A 157 5.22 -9.45 -8.28
CA CYS A 157 4.24 -8.79 -9.13
C CYS A 157 4.81 -7.61 -9.92
N ILE A 158 5.44 -6.67 -9.23
CA ILE A 158 5.75 -5.36 -9.77
C ILE A 158 7.24 -5.15 -10.08
N GLY A 159 8.13 -6.09 -9.77
CA GLY A 159 9.57 -6.01 -10.09
C GLY A 159 9.89 -6.04 -11.58
N ARG A 160 8.89 -6.28 -12.43
CA ARG A 160 8.99 -6.25 -13.90
C ARG A 160 8.71 -4.86 -14.49
N ARG A 161 8.95 -4.71 -15.80
CA ARG A 161 8.54 -3.51 -16.54
C ARG A 161 7.02 -3.48 -16.67
N ILE A 162 6.43 -2.38 -16.25
CA ILE A 162 5.00 -2.09 -16.40
C ILE A 162 4.90 -0.73 -17.05
N GLY A 163 4.24 -0.67 -18.22
CA GLY A 163 4.28 0.49 -19.09
C GLY A 163 3.21 1.54 -18.83
N ASP A 164 2.15 1.21 -18.11
CA ASP A 164 1.01 2.08 -17.89
C ASP A 164 0.38 1.84 -16.52
N ILE A 165 -0.45 2.79 -16.10
CA ILE A 165 -1.10 2.75 -14.79
C ILE A 165 -2.28 1.77 -14.78
N GLU A 166 -2.90 1.54 -15.92
CA GLU A 166 -4.01 0.61 -16.09
C GLU A 166 -3.55 -0.82 -15.82
N THR A 167 -2.44 -1.23 -16.44
CA THR A 167 -1.78 -2.52 -16.17
C THR A 167 -1.34 -2.64 -14.73
N LEU A 168 -0.79 -1.57 -14.14
CA LEU A 168 -0.39 -1.57 -12.73
C LEU A 168 -1.58 -1.66 -11.78
N SER A 169 -2.73 -1.12 -12.18
CA SER A 169 -3.97 -1.12 -11.38
C SER A 169 -4.77 -2.41 -11.49
N ASP A 170 -4.34 -3.36 -12.33
CA ASP A 170 -5.03 -4.65 -12.46
C ASP A 170 -4.99 -5.38 -11.11
N ARG A 171 -6.18 -5.59 -10.55
CA ARG A 171 -6.37 -6.23 -9.24
C ARG A 171 -5.75 -7.62 -9.16
N ASN A 172 -5.67 -8.33 -10.28
CA ASN A 172 -5.07 -9.66 -10.33
C ASN A 172 -3.57 -9.65 -9.96
N LEU A 173 -2.89 -8.51 -10.05
CA LEU A 173 -1.49 -8.41 -9.61
C LEU A 173 -1.33 -8.51 -8.08
N PHE A 174 -2.39 -8.25 -7.31
CA PHE A 174 -2.31 -8.09 -5.85
C PHE A 174 -3.22 -9.03 -5.06
N THR A 175 -3.89 -9.99 -5.73
CA THR A 175 -4.93 -10.84 -5.11
C THR A 175 -4.42 -12.06 -4.35
N HIS A 176 -3.11 -12.30 -4.27
CA HIS A 176 -2.63 -13.41 -3.46
C HIS A 176 -2.81 -13.12 -1.97
N PRO A 177 -3.43 -14.04 -1.19
CA PRO A 177 -3.50 -13.90 0.26
C PRO A 177 -2.10 -13.83 0.86
N ILE A 178 -1.92 -12.97 1.86
CA ILE A 178 -0.62 -12.70 2.50
C ILE A 178 0.02 -13.99 3.06
N TYR A 179 -0.80 -14.94 3.47
CA TYR A 179 -0.33 -16.27 3.89
C TYR A 179 -1.40 -17.32 3.54
N ALA A 180 -1.13 -18.15 2.54
CA ALA A 180 -1.76 -19.45 2.46
C ALA A 180 -1.08 -20.31 3.53
N VAL A 181 -1.56 -20.27 4.77
CA VAL A 181 -1.16 -21.26 5.77
C VAL A 181 -1.69 -22.60 5.28
N ARG A 182 -0.76 -23.47 4.82
CA ARG A 182 -1.02 -24.90 4.60
C ARG A 182 -0.98 -25.62 5.93
#